data_a59db5742f92556ea6ae2779faff9579
#
_entry.id   a59db5742f92556ea6ae2779faff9579
#
_cell.length_a   1.000
_cell.length_b   1.000
_cell.length_c   1.000
_cell.angle_alpha   90.00
_cell.angle_beta   90.00
_cell.angle_gamma   90.00
#
_symmetry.space_group_name_H-M   'P 1'
#
loop_
_entity.id
_entity.type
_entity.pdbx_description
1 polymer ?
#
loop_
_entity_poly.entity_id
_entity_poly.type
_entity_poly.pdbx_seq_one_letter_code
_entity_poly.pdbx_strand_id
1 'polypeptide(L)'
;MTEDELQAALERTTPERDRYDLFVEEAQDQDVRVRFSLTPGESWSTAALLTIVDTALRAAAGVEATVTHLAATRLRDAQPADVIALSRVIRRAGDTVHAECWLFSHAVVEAVLHATATLRS
;
A
#
# COMPACT_ATOMS: atom_id res chain seq x y z
N MET A 1 6.89 -3.11 15.38
CA MET A 1 6.89 -4.28 14.47
C MET A 1 8.07 -4.16 13.53
N THR A 2 8.86 -5.20 13.38
CA THR A 2 9.99 -5.21 12.46
C THR A 2 9.49 -5.42 11.02
N GLU A 3 10.38 -5.20 10.03
CA GLU A 3 10.06 -5.48 8.64
C GLU A 3 9.65 -6.93 8.44
N ASP A 4 10.35 -7.87 9.05
CA ASP A 4 10.05 -9.30 8.92
C ASP A 4 8.70 -9.66 9.55
N GLU A 5 8.37 -9.08 10.68
CA GLU A 5 7.08 -9.30 11.34
C GLU A 5 5.93 -8.74 10.50
N LEU A 6 6.12 -7.54 9.95
CA LEU A 6 5.11 -6.94 9.08
C LEU A 6 4.95 -7.71 7.78
N GLN A 7 6.06 -8.17 7.18
CA GLN A 7 6.04 -9.00 5.98
C GLN A 7 5.18 -10.25 6.21
N ALA A 8 5.45 -10.97 7.29
CA ALA A 8 4.71 -12.18 7.63
C ALA A 8 3.22 -11.89 7.88
N ALA A 9 2.94 -10.79 8.58
CA ALA A 9 1.55 -10.40 8.87
C ALA A 9 0.78 -10.04 7.60
N LEU A 10 1.40 -9.32 6.68
CA LEU A 10 0.77 -8.96 5.40
C LEU A 10 0.54 -10.20 4.53
N GLU A 11 1.49 -11.13 4.49
CA GLU A 11 1.31 -12.38 3.74
C GLU A 11 0.17 -13.21 4.31
N ARG A 12 -0.01 -13.20 5.62
CA ARG A 12 -1.10 -13.91 6.28
C ARG A 12 -2.46 -13.27 6.03
N THR A 13 -2.53 -11.94 5.97
CA THR A 13 -3.78 -11.20 5.90
C THR A 13 -4.16 -10.76 4.48
N THR A 14 -3.30 -10.99 3.50
CA THR A 14 -3.55 -10.59 2.11
C THR A 14 -3.70 -11.85 1.25
N PRO A 15 -4.81 -11.99 0.51
CA PRO A 15 -4.98 -13.13 -0.42
C PRO A 15 -3.81 -13.21 -1.40
N GLU A 16 -3.39 -14.43 -1.72
CA GLU A 16 -2.24 -14.65 -2.58
C GLU A 16 -2.33 -13.90 -3.91
N ARG A 17 -3.51 -13.89 -4.53
CA ARG A 17 -3.74 -13.21 -5.81
C ARG A 17 -3.57 -11.68 -5.73
N ASP A 18 -3.66 -11.10 -4.52
CA ASP A 18 -3.60 -9.66 -4.31
C ASP A 18 -2.25 -9.21 -3.76
N ARG A 19 -1.30 -10.12 -3.58
CA ARG A 19 -0.01 -9.81 -2.94
C ARG A 19 0.96 -9.10 -3.86
N TYR A 20 0.94 -9.38 -5.16
CA TYR A 20 1.87 -8.77 -6.14
C TYR A 20 3.33 -8.84 -5.65
N ASP A 21 3.74 -10.00 -5.16
CA ASP A 21 5.10 -10.22 -4.63
C ASP A 21 5.53 -9.14 -3.63
N LEU A 22 4.62 -8.72 -2.77
CA LEU A 22 4.89 -7.64 -1.82
C LEU A 22 6.17 -7.89 -1.02
N PHE A 23 6.94 -6.81 -0.83
CA PHE A 23 8.15 -6.84 -0.04
C PHE A 23 8.22 -5.58 0.82
N VAL A 24 8.23 -5.76 2.14
CA VAL A 24 8.33 -4.66 3.09
C VAL A 24 9.78 -4.19 3.13
N GLU A 25 10.02 -2.98 2.62
CA GLU A 25 11.37 -2.40 2.58
C GLU A 25 11.71 -1.67 3.88
N GLU A 26 10.74 -0.94 4.43
CA GLU A 26 10.92 -0.24 5.70
C GLU A 26 9.62 -0.30 6.49
N ALA A 27 9.73 -0.50 7.78
CA ALA A 27 8.61 -0.45 8.70
C ALA A 27 9.04 0.35 9.92
N GLN A 28 8.67 1.63 9.92
CA GLN A 28 8.80 2.48 11.10
C GLN A 28 7.40 2.68 11.66
N ASP A 29 7.33 3.19 12.87
CA ASP A 29 6.08 3.41 13.56
C ASP A 29 5.10 4.16 12.70
N GLN A 30 4.12 3.75 12.10
CA GLN A 30 3.12 4.45 11.29
C GLN A 30 3.61 4.96 9.93
N ASP A 31 4.87 4.70 9.58
CA ASP A 31 5.42 5.01 8.25
C ASP A 31 5.97 3.74 7.65
N VAL A 32 5.46 3.33 6.51
CA VAL A 32 5.82 2.04 5.89
C VAL A 32 6.11 2.22 4.42
N ARG A 33 7.12 1.50 3.95
CA ARG A 33 7.48 1.45 2.54
C ARG A 33 7.40 0.01 2.07
N VAL A 34 6.55 -0.26 1.08
CA VAL A 34 6.34 -1.60 0.53
C VAL A 34 6.50 -1.57 -0.98
N ARG A 35 7.24 -2.54 -1.50
CA ARG A 35 7.42 -2.72 -2.94
C ARG A 35 6.49 -3.82 -3.45
N PHE A 36 5.91 -3.59 -4.61
CA PHE A 36 5.05 -4.56 -5.30
C PHE A 36 5.58 -4.78 -6.71
N SER A 37 5.51 -6.01 -7.18
CA SER A 37 6.03 -6.41 -8.49
C SER A 37 4.95 -7.08 -9.32
N LEU A 38 5.01 -6.89 -10.64
CA LEU A 38 4.13 -7.56 -11.59
C LEU A 38 4.81 -8.82 -12.14
N THR A 39 3.99 -9.78 -12.56
CA THR A 39 4.44 -10.87 -13.40
C THR A 39 4.87 -10.28 -14.76
N PRO A 40 5.97 -10.77 -15.35
CA PRO A 40 6.41 -10.27 -16.66
C PRO A 40 5.29 -10.34 -17.70
N GLY A 41 5.12 -9.24 -18.45
CA GLY A 41 4.08 -9.13 -19.48
C GLY A 41 2.78 -8.51 -19.01
N GLU A 42 2.61 -8.30 -17.70
CA GLU A 42 1.44 -7.62 -17.16
C GLU A 42 1.66 -6.11 -17.05
N SER A 43 0.57 -5.37 -16.85
CA SER A 43 0.61 -3.93 -16.63
C SER A 43 -0.24 -3.55 -15.42
N TRP A 44 0.06 -2.41 -14.82
CA TRP A 44 -0.69 -1.91 -13.67
C TRP A 44 -2.01 -1.28 -14.11
N SER A 45 -3.11 -2.01 -13.93
CA SER A 45 -4.45 -1.45 -14.09
C SER A 45 -4.80 -0.59 -12.86
N THR A 46 -5.80 0.27 -13.01
CA THR A 46 -6.30 1.03 -11.86
C THR A 46 -6.76 0.10 -10.74
N ALA A 47 -7.42 -1.00 -11.07
CA ALA A 47 -7.86 -1.97 -10.07
C ALA A 47 -6.69 -2.59 -9.32
N ALA A 48 -5.62 -2.94 -10.02
CA ALA A 48 -4.41 -3.49 -9.39
C ALA A 48 -3.76 -2.45 -8.48
N LEU A 49 -3.67 -1.20 -8.93
CA LEU A 49 -3.12 -0.12 -8.10
C LEU A 49 -3.95 0.09 -6.83
N LEU A 50 -5.28 0.05 -6.93
CA LEU A 50 -6.15 0.19 -5.75
C LEU A 50 -6.01 -1.01 -4.80
N THR A 51 -5.76 -2.19 -5.33
CA THR A 51 -5.52 -3.39 -4.50
C THR A 51 -4.25 -3.21 -3.66
N ILE A 52 -3.16 -2.74 -4.24
CA ILE A 52 -1.92 -2.55 -3.48
C ILE A 52 -2.01 -1.36 -2.53
N VAL A 53 -2.83 -0.34 -2.86
CA VAL A 53 -3.12 0.76 -1.93
C VAL A 53 -3.77 0.23 -0.66
N ASP A 54 -4.75 -0.66 -0.77
CA ASP A 54 -5.40 -1.28 0.38
C ASP A 54 -4.38 -1.97 1.28
N THR A 55 -3.51 -2.77 0.70
CA THR A 55 -2.45 -3.47 1.43
C THR A 55 -1.51 -2.49 2.11
N ALA A 56 -1.07 -1.46 1.40
CA ALA A 56 -0.13 -0.47 1.94
C ALA A 56 -0.75 0.34 3.08
N LEU A 57 -2.02 0.71 2.97
CA LEU A 57 -2.72 1.42 4.04
C LEU A 57 -2.83 0.57 5.29
N ARG A 58 -3.16 -0.73 5.14
CA ARG A 58 -3.22 -1.65 6.27
C ARG A 58 -1.83 -1.87 6.88
N ALA A 59 -0.80 -1.86 6.07
CA ALA A 59 0.57 -1.99 6.57
C ALA A 59 0.90 -0.87 7.56
N ALA A 60 0.46 0.35 7.30
CA ALA A 60 0.71 1.49 8.17
C ALA A 60 -0.28 1.58 9.34
N ALA A 61 -1.57 1.34 9.06
CA ALA A 61 -2.63 1.56 10.03
C ALA A 61 -2.86 0.37 10.96
N GLY A 62 -2.60 -0.85 10.48
CA GLY A 62 -2.83 -2.10 11.19
C GLY A 62 -3.28 -3.16 10.20
N VAL A 63 -2.60 -4.30 10.18
CA VAL A 63 -2.80 -5.32 9.13
C VAL A 63 -4.22 -5.91 9.10
N GLU A 64 -4.94 -5.82 10.21
CA GLU A 64 -6.31 -6.32 10.31
C GLU A 64 -7.35 -5.20 10.24
N ALA A 65 -6.91 -3.96 10.01
CA ALA A 65 -7.83 -2.84 9.84
C ALA A 65 -8.59 -2.96 8.53
N THR A 66 -9.78 -2.39 8.49
CA THR A 66 -10.64 -2.39 7.31
C THR A 66 -10.72 -0.98 6.75
N VAL A 67 -10.46 -0.83 5.45
CA VAL A 67 -10.65 0.44 4.76
C VAL A 67 -12.16 0.68 4.63
N THR A 68 -12.65 1.75 5.24
CA THR A 68 -14.09 2.10 5.21
C THR A 68 -14.39 3.23 4.24
N HIS A 69 -13.39 4.02 3.89
CA HIS A 69 -13.51 5.09 2.90
C HIS A 69 -12.18 5.26 2.21
N LEU A 70 -12.21 5.43 0.91
CA LEU A 70 -11.01 5.60 0.10
C LEU A 70 -11.26 6.66 -0.97
N ALA A 71 -10.38 7.64 -1.03
CA ALA A 71 -10.35 8.61 -2.12
C ALA A 71 -8.98 8.52 -2.79
N ALA A 72 -8.97 8.21 -4.07
CA ALA A 72 -7.73 8.03 -4.80
C ALA A 72 -7.74 8.87 -6.08
N THR A 73 -6.60 9.47 -6.38
CA THR A 73 -6.38 10.23 -7.60
C THR A 73 -5.23 9.61 -8.36
N ARG A 74 -5.50 9.16 -9.57
CA ARG A 74 -4.45 8.67 -10.46
C ARG A 74 -3.82 9.85 -11.16
N LEU A 75 -2.51 10.02 -10.98
CA LEU A 75 -1.78 11.20 -11.43
C LEU A 75 -1.13 10.97 -12.81
N ARG A 76 -0.72 9.75 -13.08
CA ARG A 76 -0.11 9.36 -14.35
C ARG A 76 -0.12 7.85 -14.50
N ASP A 77 0.24 7.35 -15.68
CA ASP A 77 0.33 5.92 -15.92
C ASP A 77 1.54 5.34 -15.21
N ALA A 78 1.37 4.16 -14.63
CA ALA A 78 2.47 3.43 -14.02
C ALA A 78 3.22 2.64 -15.10
N GLN A 79 4.55 2.64 -15.03
CA GLN A 79 5.37 1.83 -15.89
C GLN A 79 5.16 0.34 -15.56
N PRO A 80 5.40 -0.58 -16.52
CA PRO A 80 5.33 -2.02 -16.23
C PRO A 80 6.57 -2.47 -15.45
N ALA A 81 6.75 -1.91 -14.28
CA ALA A 81 7.89 -2.12 -13.39
C ALA A 81 7.37 -2.13 -11.96
N ASP A 82 8.24 -2.42 -11.00
CA ASP A 82 7.86 -2.41 -9.60
C ASP A 82 7.25 -1.06 -9.19
N VAL A 83 6.29 -1.11 -8.29
CA VAL A 83 5.69 0.08 -7.68
C VAL A 83 6.06 0.12 -6.21
N ILE A 84 6.48 1.29 -5.76
CA ILE A 84 6.79 1.54 -4.36
C ILE A 84 5.62 2.29 -3.73
N ALA A 85 5.10 1.76 -2.64
CA ALA A 85 4.05 2.40 -1.88
C ALA A 85 4.63 2.99 -0.59
N LEU A 86 4.44 4.29 -0.42
CA LEU A 86 4.76 4.98 0.83
C LEU A 86 3.44 5.26 1.53
N SER A 87 3.25 4.69 2.69
CA SER A 87 2.00 4.79 3.44
C SER A 87 2.27 5.26 4.85
N ARG A 88 1.41 6.14 5.37
CA ARG A 88 1.56 6.62 6.73
C ARG A 88 0.21 6.92 7.37
N VAL A 89 0.17 6.83 8.69
CA VAL A 89 -0.97 7.26 9.48
C VAL A 89 -0.90 8.77 9.68
N ILE A 90 -1.98 9.46 9.34
CA ILE A 90 -2.10 10.90 9.55
C ILE A 90 -2.63 11.17 10.96
N ARG A 91 -3.63 10.37 11.40
CA ARG A 91 -4.28 10.59 12.69
C ARG A 91 -4.98 9.31 13.14
N ARG A 92 -4.93 9.05 14.45
CA ARG A 92 -5.73 8.02 15.09
C ARG A 92 -6.70 8.68 16.07
N ALA A 93 -7.95 8.21 16.06
CA ALA A 93 -8.98 8.69 16.98
C ALA A 93 -9.88 7.51 17.33
N GLY A 94 -9.68 6.92 18.52
CA GLY A 94 -10.39 5.71 18.93
C GLY A 94 -10.03 4.53 18.02
N ASP A 95 -11.03 3.92 17.42
CA ASP A 95 -10.87 2.82 16.48
C ASP A 95 -10.77 3.28 15.01
N THR A 96 -10.81 4.59 14.79
CA THR A 96 -10.75 5.18 13.45
C THR A 96 -9.33 5.67 13.17
N VAL A 97 -8.81 5.34 11.99
CA VAL A 97 -7.48 5.72 11.55
C VAL A 97 -7.60 6.44 10.22
N HIS A 98 -6.99 7.64 10.12
CA HIS A 98 -6.86 8.35 8.87
C HIS A 98 -5.43 8.15 8.37
N ALA A 99 -5.29 7.71 7.13
CA ALA A 99 -4.00 7.38 6.55
C ALA A 99 -3.92 7.86 5.10
N GLU A 100 -2.71 7.94 4.58
CA GLU A 100 -2.49 8.26 3.17
C GLU A 100 -1.45 7.33 2.58
N CYS A 101 -1.50 7.20 1.25
CA CYS A 101 -0.59 6.37 0.50
C CYS A 101 -0.20 7.07 -0.79
N TRP A 102 1.08 7.06 -1.10
CA TRP A 102 1.63 7.51 -2.37
C TRP A 102 2.21 6.30 -3.09
N LEU A 103 1.85 6.13 -4.37
CA LEU A 103 2.46 5.10 -5.21
C LEU A 103 3.43 5.76 -6.18
N PHE A 104 4.62 5.18 -6.28
CA PHE A 104 5.65 5.64 -7.22
C PHE A 104 6.05 4.48 -8.11
N SER A 105 6.19 4.74 -9.40
CA SER A 105 6.81 3.75 -10.28
C SER A 105 8.29 3.69 -9.95
N HIS A 106 8.84 2.49 -9.79
CA HIS A 106 10.24 2.31 -9.39
C HIS A 106 11.21 3.02 -10.35
N ALA A 107 10.83 3.12 -11.62
CA ALA A 107 11.68 3.72 -12.65
C ALA A 107 11.62 5.25 -12.70
N VAL A 108 10.66 5.88 -11.99
CA VAL A 108 10.47 7.33 -12.00
C VAL A 108 10.20 7.84 -10.60
N VAL A 109 10.66 9.08 -10.33
CA VAL A 109 10.54 9.70 -9.01
C VAL A 109 9.14 10.28 -8.78
N GLU A 110 8.36 10.44 -9.85
CA GLU A 110 7.05 11.08 -9.76
C GLU A 110 5.95 10.12 -9.35
N ALA A 111 5.07 10.57 -8.48
CA ALA A 111 3.96 9.76 -8.00
C ALA A 111 2.98 9.43 -9.14
N VAL A 112 2.53 8.18 -9.17
CA VAL A 112 1.52 7.73 -10.14
C VAL A 112 0.11 7.74 -9.54
N LEU A 113 0.00 7.72 -8.22
CA LEU A 113 -1.28 7.75 -7.54
C LEU A 113 -1.10 8.28 -6.13
N HIS A 114 -2.11 9.03 -5.66
CA HIS A 114 -2.21 9.45 -4.27
C HIS A 114 -3.58 9.04 -3.73
N ALA A 115 -3.60 8.50 -2.52
CA ALA A 115 -4.84 8.09 -1.88
C ALA A 115 -4.87 8.55 -0.43
N THR A 116 -6.08 8.90 0.02
CA THR A 116 -6.36 9.11 1.44
C THR A 116 -7.46 8.15 1.84
N ALA A 117 -7.43 7.69 3.06
CA ALA A 117 -8.39 6.68 3.51
C ALA A 117 -8.73 6.84 4.98
N THR A 118 -9.91 6.33 5.32
CA THR A 118 -10.31 6.09 6.68
C THR A 118 -10.38 4.58 6.87
N LEU A 119 -9.77 4.09 7.94
CA LEU A 119 -9.77 2.67 8.29
C LEU A 119 -10.35 2.52 9.69
N ARG A 120 -10.90 1.34 9.94
CA ARG A 120 -11.37 0.96 11.27
C ARG A 120 -10.57 -0.24 11.76
N SER A 121 -9.98 -0.07 12.91
CA SER A 121 -9.23 -1.13 13.56
C SER A 121 -10.11 -2.08 14.36
#